data_2d8847bd2c285e2d7769a9ba5876fa13
#
_entry.id   2d8847bd2c285e2d7769a9ba5876fa13
#
_cell.length_a   1.000
_cell.length_b   1.000
_cell.length_c   1.000
_cell.angle_alpha   90.00
_cell.angle_beta   90.00
_cell.angle_gamma   90.00
#
_symmetry.space_group_name_H-M   'P 1'
#
loop_
_entity.id
_entity.type
_entity.pdbx_description
1 polymer ?
#
loop_
_entity_poly.entity_id
_entity_poly.type
_entity_poly.pdbx_seq_one_letter_code
_entity_poly.pdbx_strand_id
1 'polypeptide(L)'
;MTDARVLHVDIRPWSDGDLPLLERLLGDPAMMTYLGGPESPAKIRERHARYCRPSDTARVFAVVVGPERQAVGWVGLWEKEVRGQRVWETGWSVLPESQGQGIGARATAIVLERARAEGRYQFIHAFPSVENAPSNAICRKLGFTLHEEGDFEYPPGHMMRCNDWRLDLRAPVEKARR
;
A
#
# COMPACT_ATOMS: atom_id res chain seq x y z
N MET A 1 -16.18 27.09 -16.13
CA MET A 1 -14.87 26.75 -15.51
C MET A 1 -15.17 25.83 -14.36
N THR A 2 -14.99 24.53 -14.58
CA THR A 2 -15.29 23.51 -13.58
C THR A 2 -14.13 23.50 -12.58
N ASP A 3 -14.40 23.99 -11.38
CA ASP A 3 -13.48 23.92 -10.25
C ASP A 3 -13.16 22.43 -10.00
N ALA A 4 -11.97 22.02 -10.36
CA ALA A 4 -11.51 20.66 -10.09
C ALA A 4 -11.36 20.53 -8.56
N ARG A 5 -12.46 20.16 -7.90
CA ARG A 5 -12.44 19.83 -6.47
C ARG A 5 -11.34 18.83 -6.25
N VAL A 6 -10.26 19.27 -5.61
CA VAL A 6 -9.19 18.39 -5.16
C VAL A 6 -9.82 17.29 -4.31
N LEU A 7 -9.85 16.08 -4.84
CA LEU A 7 -10.44 14.94 -4.12
C LEU A 7 -9.72 14.79 -2.78
N HIS A 8 -10.44 14.99 -1.69
CA HIS A 8 -9.88 14.77 -0.35
C HIS A 8 -9.64 13.27 -0.15
N VAL A 9 -8.40 12.90 0.17
CA VAL A 9 -7.97 11.53 0.46
C VAL A 9 -7.47 11.50 1.89
N ASP A 10 -7.95 10.56 2.68
CA ASP A 10 -7.52 10.32 4.05
C ASP A 10 -7.45 8.82 4.33
N ILE A 11 -6.95 8.43 5.50
CA ILE A 11 -6.90 7.04 5.94
C ILE A 11 -7.48 6.93 7.35
N ARG A 12 -8.18 5.84 7.62
CA ARG A 12 -8.64 5.48 8.96
C ARG A 12 -8.23 4.06 9.32
N PRO A 13 -8.14 3.70 10.61
CA PRO A 13 -7.90 2.31 11.00
C PRO A 13 -8.86 1.35 10.30
N TRP A 14 -8.36 0.18 9.96
CA TRP A 14 -9.17 -0.91 9.43
C TRP A 14 -10.16 -1.37 10.50
N SER A 15 -11.36 -1.74 10.09
CA SER A 15 -12.45 -2.11 11.02
C SER A 15 -13.24 -3.32 10.52
N ASP A 16 -14.05 -3.91 11.38
CA ASP A 16 -14.88 -5.07 11.05
C ASP A 16 -15.81 -4.82 9.86
N GLY A 17 -16.25 -3.58 9.65
CA GLY A 17 -17.10 -3.19 8.51
C GLY A 17 -16.40 -3.19 7.15
N ASP A 18 -15.08 -3.39 7.08
CA ASP A 18 -14.31 -3.30 5.84
C ASP A 18 -14.16 -4.63 5.09
N LEU A 19 -14.74 -5.72 5.58
CA LEU A 19 -14.70 -7.01 4.89
C LEU A 19 -15.22 -6.94 3.44
N PRO A 20 -16.36 -6.30 3.14
CA PRO A 20 -16.85 -6.21 1.76
C PRO A 20 -15.88 -5.49 0.82
N LEU A 21 -15.17 -4.47 1.32
CA LEU A 21 -14.11 -3.80 0.56
C LEU A 21 -12.95 -4.76 0.26
N LEU A 22 -12.52 -5.53 1.26
CA LEU A 22 -11.42 -6.48 1.09
C LEU A 22 -11.79 -7.60 0.09
N GLU A 23 -13.03 -8.08 0.13
CA GLU A 23 -13.54 -9.06 -0.82
C GLU A 23 -13.49 -8.54 -2.27
N ARG A 24 -13.85 -7.28 -2.50
CA ARG A 24 -13.74 -6.64 -3.81
C ARG A 24 -12.30 -6.48 -4.28
N LEU A 25 -11.37 -6.16 -3.37
CA LEU A 25 -9.97 -5.91 -3.70
C LEU A 25 -9.17 -7.21 -3.95
N LEU A 26 -9.43 -8.26 -3.18
CA LEU A 26 -8.64 -9.50 -3.23
C LEU A 26 -9.35 -10.65 -3.95
N GLY A 27 -10.65 -10.57 -4.12
CA GLY A 27 -11.45 -11.55 -4.86
C GLY A 27 -11.56 -11.25 -6.35
N ASP A 28 -11.22 -10.05 -6.79
CA ASP A 28 -11.27 -9.66 -8.20
C ASP A 28 -10.00 -10.11 -8.94
N PRO A 29 -10.11 -10.96 -9.99
CA PRO A 29 -8.96 -11.40 -10.77
C PRO A 29 -8.14 -10.25 -11.38
N ALA A 30 -8.79 -9.16 -11.81
CA ALA A 30 -8.11 -8.02 -12.40
C ALA A 30 -7.26 -7.27 -11.37
N MET A 31 -7.74 -7.17 -10.13
CA MET A 31 -6.99 -6.57 -9.02
C MET A 31 -5.80 -7.41 -8.59
N MET A 32 -5.88 -8.72 -8.75
CA MET A 32 -4.90 -9.68 -8.27
C MET A 32 -3.96 -10.20 -9.37
N THR A 33 -3.98 -9.59 -10.55
CA THR A 33 -3.14 -9.98 -11.72
C THR A 33 -1.66 -10.09 -11.36
N TYR A 34 -1.13 -9.18 -10.54
CA TYR A 34 0.28 -9.14 -10.14
C TYR A 34 0.54 -9.79 -8.78
N LEU A 35 -0.44 -10.49 -8.20
CA LEU A 35 -0.36 -11.02 -6.84
C LEU A 35 -0.73 -12.50 -6.75
N GLY A 36 -0.57 -13.24 -7.87
CA GLY A 36 -0.80 -14.69 -7.92
C GLY A 36 -2.27 -15.09 -8.09
N GLY A 37 -3.14 -14.16 -8.48
CA GLY A 37 -4.56 -14.38 -8.69
C GLY A 37 -5.43 -14.16 -7.44
N PRO A 38 -6.76 -14.25 -7.59
CA PRO A 38 -7.71 -13.92 -6.52
C PRO A 38 -7.58 -14.86 -5.32
N GLU A 39 -7.72 -14.30 -4.13
CA GLU A 39 -7.77 -15.07 -2.89
C GLU A 39 -9.15 -15.71 -2.69
N SER A 40 -9.17 -16.89 -2.07
CA SER A 40 -10.43 -17.53 -1.69
C SER A 40 -11.16 -16.75 -0.61
N PRO A 41 -12.51 -16.84 -0.52
CA PRO A 41 -13.27 -16.17 0.54
C PRO A 41 -12.79 -16.51 1.96
N ALA A 42 -12.29 -17.72 2.18
CA ALA A 42 -11.75 -18.13 3.48
C ALA A 42 -10.45 -17.37 3.80
N LYS A 43 -9.51 -17.27 2.86
CA LYS A 43 -8.27 -16.50 3.02
C LYS A 43 -8.53 -15.02 3.23
N ILE A 44 -9.51 -14.44 2.52
CA ILE A 44 -9.89 -13.04 2.68
C ILE A 44 -10.42 -12.78 4.09
N ARG A 45 -11.30 -13.63 4.62
CA ARG A 45 -11.79 -13.52 6.02
C ARG A 45 -10.67 -13.65 7.04
N GLU A 46 -9.75 -14.56 6.84
CA GLU A 46 -8.57 -14.74 7.70
C GLU A 46 -7.68 -13.48 7.71
N ARG A 47 -7.43 -12.90 6.54
CA ARG A 47 -6.69 -11.66 6.37
C ARG A 47 -7.40 -10.49 7.03
N HIS A 48 -8.71 -10.37 6.82
CA HIS A 48 -9.56 -9.36 7.45
C HIS A 48 -9.46 -9.42 8.98
N ALA A 49 -9.59 -10.62 9.56
CA ALA A 49 -9.46 -10.82 11.00
C ALA A 49 -8.08 -10.40 11.53
N ARG A 50 -7.00 -10.62 10.76
CA ARG A 50 -5.67 -10.11 11.12
C ARG A 50 -5.60 -8.58 11.06
N TYR A 51 -6.20 -7.96 10.06
CA TYR A 51 -6.21 -6.50 9.90
C TYR A 51 -6.98 -5.78 11.00
N CYS A 52 -8.01 -6.41 11.57
CA CYS A 52 -8.78 -5.89 12.69
C CYS A 52 -8.06 -6.00 14.04
N ARG A 53 -7.00 -6.82 14.16
CA ARG A 53 -6.28 -7.01 15.42
C ARG A 53 -5.26 -5.89 15.64
N PRO A 54 -5.19 -5.32 16.85
CA PRO A 54 -4.10 -4.44 17.23
C PRO A 54 -2.76 -5.16 17.07
N SER A 55 -1.78 -4.48 16.48
CA SER A 55 -0.44 -5.01 16.29
C SER A 55 0.59 -3.88 16.28
N ASP A 56 1.72 -4.11 16.92
CA ASP A 56 2.86 -3.18 16.90
C ASP A 56 3.73 -3.38 15.65
N THR A 57 3.58 -4.51 14.97
CA THR A 57 4.38 -4.91 13.80
C THR A 57 3.66 -4.82 12.48
N ALA A 58 2.34 -4.57 12.51
CA ALA A 58 1.53 -4.41 11.31
C ALA A 58 0.38 -3.44 11.56
N ARG A 59 0.13 -2.56 10.60
CA ARG A 59 -1.00 -1.62 10.63
C ARG A 59 -1.61 -1.51 9.25
N VAL A 60 -2.91 -1.67 9.19
CA VAL A 60 -3.66 -1.53 7.95
C VAL A 60 -4.73 -0.46 8.14
N PHE A 61 -4.88 0.35 7.12
CA PHE A 61 -5.82 1.47 7.09
C PHE A 61 -6.73 1.34 5.88
N ALA A 62 -7.99 1.65 6.05
CA ALA A 62 -8.89 1.89 4.93
C ALA A 62 -8.58 3.28 4.34
N VAL A 63 -8.45 3.33 3.03
CA VAL A 63 -8.32 4.57 2.26
C VAL A 63 -9.71 5.11 2.01
N VAL A 64 -9.97 6.34 2.44
CA VAL A 64 -11.28 6.98 2.34
C VAL A 64 -11.20 8.27 1.53
N VAL A 65 -12.26 8.54 0.77
CA VAL A 65 -12.34 9.70 -0.12
C VAL A 65 -13.61 10.50 0.10
N GLY A 66 -13.52 11.79 -0.19
CA GLY A 66 -14.65 12.71 -0.15
C GLY A 66 -15.19 13.02 1.24
N PRO A 67 -16.23 13.86 1.33
CA PRO A 67 -16.80 14.29 2.62
C PRO A 67 -17.50 13.14 3.37
N GLU A 68 -18.06 12.18 2.65
CA GLU A 68 -18.73 11.00 3.21
C GLU A 68 -17.74 9.91 3.66
N ARG A 69 -16.42 10.12 3.44
CA ARG A 69 -15.36 9.18 3.82
C ARG A 69 -15.57 7.76 3.27
N GLN A 70 -16.01 7.70 1.99
CA GLN A 70 -16.21 6.42 1.31
C GLN A 70 -14.90 5.63 1.25
N ALA A 71 -14.92 4.39 1.71
CA ALA A 71 -13.77 3.51 1.65
C ALA A 71 -13.59 2.94 0.23
N VAL A 72 -12.41 3.17 -0.36
CA VAL A 72 -12.10 2.82 -1.76
C VAL A 72 -10.83 1.98 -1.91
N GLY A 73 -10.17 1.64 -0.83
CA GLY A 73 -8.93 0.88 -0.87
C GLY A 73 -8.35 0.65 0.51
N TRP A 74 -7.16 0.06 0.55
CA TRP A 74 -6.36 -0.07 1.76
C TRP A 74 -4.91 0.36 1.51
N VAL A 75 -4.24 0.74 2.57
CA VAL A 75 -2.80 0.98 2.64
C VAL A 75 -2.28 0.46 3.97
N GLY A 76 -1.07 -0.08 4.00
CA GLY A 76 -0.55 -0.67 5.23
C GLY A 76 0.95 -0.56 5.40
N LEU A 77 1.39 -0.86 6.62
CA LEU A 77 2.76 -1.00 7.06
C LEU A 77 2.95 -2.36 7.72
N TRP A 78 4.04 -3.03 7.42
CA TRP A 78 4.45 -4.28 8.08
C TRP A 78 5.93 -4.22 8.45
N GLU A 79 6.28 -4.75 9.61
CA GLU A 79 7.66 -5.00 9.94
C GLU A 79 8.20 -6.14 9.06
N LYS A 80 9.37 -5.94 8.50
CA LYS A 80 10.06 -6.91 7.66
C LYS A 80 11.55 -6.89 7.92
N GLU A 81 12.19 -8.03 7.72
CA GLU A 81 13.63 -8.12 7.64
C GLU A 81 14.07 -8.15 6.18
N VAL A 82 14.93 -7.22 5.81
CA VAL A 82 15.54 -7.13 4.47
C VAL A 82 17.04 -7.11 4.66
N ARG A 83 17.75 -8.12 4.16
CA ARG A 83 19.22 -8.27 4.27
C ARG A 83 19.75 -8.09 5.70
N GLY A 84 19.07 -8.71 6.68
CA GLY A 84 19.44 -8.65 8.08
C GLY A 84 19.11 -7.35 8.80
N GLN A 85 18.43 -6.42 8.13
CA GLN A 85 17.98 -5.16 8.71
C GLN A 85 16.46 -5.15 8.86
N ARG A 86 15.97 -4.77 10.03
CA ARG A 86 14.53 -4.52 10.24
C ARG A 86 14.12 -3.21 9.60
N VAL A 87 13.07 -3.26 8.82
CA VAL A 87 12.53 -2.13 8.05
C VAL A 87 11.01 -2.15 8.11
N TRP A 88 10.37 -1.07 7.64
CA TRP A 88 8.99 -1.14 7.25
C TRP A 88 8.85 -1.65 5.80
N GLU A 89 7.86 -2.47 5.53
CA GLU A 89 7.29 -2.70 4.21
C GLU A 89 5.97 -1.98 4.10
N THR A 90 5.65 -1.40 2.96
CA THR A 90 4.36 -0.79 2.66
C THR A 90 3.75 -1.38 1.40
N GLY A 91 2.42 -1.44 1.37
CA GLY A 91 1.64 -1.83 0.21
C GLY A 91 0.29 -1.11 0.21
N TRP A 92 -0.36 -1.12 -0.94
CA TRP A 92 -1.63 -0.45 -1.17
C TRP A 92 -2.46 -1.15 -2.23
N SER A 93 -3.77 -0.91 -2.18
CA SER A 93 -4.70 -1.32 -3.22
C SER A 93 -5.88 -0.35 -3.26
N VAL A 94 -6.34 0.01 -4.45
CA VAL A 94 -7.46 0.93 -4.66
C VAL A 94 -8.41 0.32 -5.69
N LEU A 95 -9.71 0.37 -5.41
CA LEU A 95 -10.76 -0.16 -6.29
C LEU A 95 -10.64 0.40 -7.72
N PRO A 96 -10.93 -0.40 -8.76
CA PRO A 96 -10.75 -0.02 -10.16
C PRO A 96 -11.37 1.33 -10.53
N GLU A 97 -12.60 1.58 -10.08
CA GLU A 97 -13.34 2.82 -10.35
C GLU A 97 -12.72 4.06 -9.69
N SER A 98 -11.83 3.87 -8.74
CA SER A 98 -11.13 4.94 -8.01
C SER A 98 -9.66 5.09 -8.42
N GLN A 99 -9.17 4.27 -9.34
CA GLN A 99 -7.80 4.36 -9.84
C GLN A 99 -7.62 5.56 -10.78
N GLY A 100 -6.35 5.88 -11.09
CA GLY A 100 -6.01 7.00 -11.99
C GLY A 100 -6.18 8.39 -11.40
N GLN A 101 -6.69 8.54 -10.17
CA GLN A 101 -6.96 9.82 -9.50
C GLN A 101 -5.89 10.20 -8.46
N GLY A 102 -4.79 9.47 -8.41
CA GLY A 102 -3.70 9.72 -7.46
C GLY A 102 -4.00 9.32 -6.01
N ILE A 103 -5.09 8.59 -5.76
CA ILE A 103 -5.54 8.18 -4.42
C ILE A 103 -4.49 7.30 -3.75
N GLY A 104 -3.97 6.27 -4.44
CA GLY A 104 -2.95 5.38 -3.89
C GLY A 104 -1.69 6.13 -3.45
N ALA A 105 -1.21 7.05 -4.27
CA ALA A 105 -0.03 7.86 -3.92
C ALA A 105 -0.28 8.75 -2.70
N ARG A 106 -1.45 9.40 -2.60
CA ARG A 106 -1.80 10.25 -1.46
C ARG A 106 -1.96 9.43 -0.17
N ALA A 107 -2.64 8.30 -0.22
CA ALA A 107 -2.79 7.42 0.93
C ALA A 107 -1.44 6.89 1.42
N THR A 108 -0.57 6.47 0.50
CA THR A 108 0.79 6.03 0.84
C THR A 108 1.62 7.17 1.45
N ALA A 109 1.51 8.40 0.92
CA ALA A 109 2.19 9.55 1.49
C ALA A 109 1.81 9.77 2.97
N ILE A 110 0.52 9.65 3.32
CA ILE A 110 0.07 9.76 4.72
C ILE A 110 0.71 8.68 5.60
N VAL A 111 0.81 7.45 5.10
CA VAL A 111 1.46 6.34 5.82
C VAL A 111 2.95 6.61 6.00
N LEU A 112 3.65 7.15 4.99
CA LEU A 112 5.07 7.52 5.08
C LEU A 112 5.28 8.59 6.16
N GLU A 113 4.43 9.60 6.25
CA GLU A 113 4.50 10.63 7.30
C GLU A 113 4.31 10.02 8.70
N ARG A 114 3.38 9.08 8.86
CA ARG A 114 3.20 8.35 10.12
C ARG A 114 4.44 7.52 10.49
N ALA A 115 5.02 6.81 9.53
CA ALA A 115 6.24 6.02 9.75
C ALA A 115 7.44 6.90 10.11
N ARG A 116 7.56 8.10 9.50
CA ARG A 116 8.56 9.12 9.85
C ARG A 116 8.38 9.62 11.29
N ALA A 117 7.16 9.98 11.64
CA ALA A 117 6.84 10.50 12.98
C ALA A 117 7.09 9.46 14.09
N GLU A 118 6.85 8.19 13.80
CA GLU A 118 7.16 7.09 14.73
C GLU A 118 8.67 6.88 14.92
N GLY A 119 9.47 7.08 13.85
CA GLY A 119 10.93 6.99 13.91
C GLY A 119 11.49 5.60 14.25
N ARG A 120 10.70 4.55 14.14
CA ARG A 120 11.07 3.18 14.54
C ARG A 120 12.17 2.58 13.66
N TYR A 121 12.03 2.72 12.33
CA TYR A 121 13.00 2.24 11.35
C TYR A 121 13.48 3.36 10.45
N GLN A 122 14.71 3.23 9.96
CA GLN A 122 15.27 4.19 9.02
C GLN A 122 14.67 4.01 7.61
N PHE A 123 14.43 2.78 7.19
CA PHE A 123 14.01 2.50 5.83
C PHE A 123 12.61 1.93 5.76
N ILE A 124 11.92 2.25 4.67
CA ILE A 124 10.68 1.63 4.24
C ILE A 124 10.85 1.11 2.81
N HIS A 125 10.37 -0.09 2.56
CA HIS A 125 10.42 -0.75 1.27
C HIS A 125 9.04 -0.99 0.69
N ALA A 126 8.96 -1.07 -0.64
CA ALA A 126 7.80 -1.54 -1.38
C ALA A 126 8.27 -2.48 -2.50
N PHE A 127 7.52 -3.58 -2.71
CA PHE A 127 7.93 -4.65 -3.62
C PHE A 127 6.86 -4.91 -4.71
N PRO A 128 6.51 -3.94 -5.55
CA PRO A 128 5.60 -4.18 -6.66
C PRO A 128 6.27 -5.10 -7.70
N SER A 129 5.44 -5.91 -8.38
CA SER A 129 5.88 -6.63 -9.58
C SER A 129 6.52 -5.65 -10.58
N VAL A 130 7.55 -6.09 -11.28
CA VAL A 130 8.21 -5.30 -12.34
C VAL A 130 7.21 -4.87 -13.42
N GLU A 131 6.18 -5.67 -13.66
CA GLU A 131 5.12 -5.44 -14.65
C GLU A 131 4.02 -4.48 -14.14
N ASN A 132 3.94 -4.23 -12.83
CA ASN A 132 2.94 -3.34 -12.25
C ASN A 132 3.33 -1.87 -12.42
N ALA A 133 3.18 -1.34 -13.64
CA ALA A 133 3.55 0.02 -13.97
C ALA A 133 2.90 1.09 -13.06
N PRO A 134 1.61 1.01 -12.70
CA PRO A 134 0.99 1.97 -11.79
C PRO A 134 1.64 2.02 -10.40
N SER A 135 1.90 0.86 -9.80
CA SER A 135 2.53 0.80 -8.47
C SER A 135 3.98 1.28 -8.50
N ASN A 136 4.74 0.93 -9.54
CA ASN A 136 6.09 1.45 -9.74
C ASN A 136 6.10 2.98 -9.94
N ALA A 137 5.09 3.54 -10.60
CA ALA A 137 4.94 4.98 -10.76
C ALA A 137 4.66 5.68 -9.41
N ILE A 138 3.89 5.06 -8.52
CA ILE A 138 3.65 5.57 -7.16
C ILE A 138 4.98 5.62 -6.39
N CYS A 139 5.80 4.56 -6.43
CA CYS A 139 7.10 4.55 -5.77
C CYS A 139 7.98 5.71 -6.24
N ARG A 140 8.12 5.91 -7.56
CA ARG A 140 8.90 7.04 -8.12
C ARG A 140 8.35 8.39 -7.66
N LYS A 141 7.04 8.58 -7.73
CA LYS A 141 6.37 9.84 -7.34
C LYS A 141 6.61 10.19 -5.87
N LEU A 142 6.70 9.18 -5.00
CA LEU A 142 6.91 9.36 -3.57
C LEU A 142 8.39 9.42 -3.17
N GLY A 143 9.31 9.41 -4.13
CA GLY A 143 10.74 9.56 -3.89
C GLY A 143 11.45 8.28 -3.44
N PHE A 144 10.84 7.12 -3.62
CA PHE A 144 11.57 5.86 -3.46
C PHE A 144 12.65 5.73 -4.51
N THR A 145 13.77 5.15 -4.12
CA THR A 145 14.88 4.78 -5.01
C THR A 145 14.80 3.30 -5.31
N LEU A 146 14.91 2.93 -6.59
CA LEU A 146 15.03 1.53 -6.98
C LEU A 146 16.36 0.99 -6.46
N HIS A 147 16.32 -0.01 -5.59
CA HIS A 147 17.48 -0.59 -4.96
C HIS A 147 17.97 -1.81 -5.74
N GLU A 148 17.07 -2.70 -6.06
CA GLU A 148 17.35 -3.86 -6.93
C GLU A 148 16.06 -4.42 -7.53
N GLU A 149 16.22 -5.35 -8.45
CA GLU A 149 15.18 -6.19 -9.03
C GLU A 149 15.49 -7.64 -8.65
N GLY A 150 14.52 -8.38 -8.14
CA GLY A 150 14.73 -9.73 -7.65
C GLY A 150 13.48 -10.60 -7.68
N ASP A 151 13.68 -11.88 -7.49
CA ASP A 151 12.60 -12.83 -7.39
C ASP A 151 12.07 -12.87 -5.95
N PHE A 152 10.76 -12.81 -5.81
CA PHE A 152 10.05 -12.73 -4.56
C PHE A 152 8.95 -13.78 -4.51
N GLU A 153 8.87 -14.54 -3.42
CA GLU A 153 7.81 -15.51 -3.25
C GLU A 153 6.58 -14.84 -2.62
N TYR A 154 5.53 -14.64 -3.44
CA TYR A 154 4.23 -14.14 -2.98
C TYR A 154 3.10 -14.48 -3.96
N PRO A 155 2.00 -15.08 -3.50
CA PRO A 155 1.85 -15.78 -2.21
C PRO A 155 2.78 -17.01 -2.12
N PRO A 156 2.87 -17.69 -0.96
CA PRO A 156 3.68 -18.91 -0.84
C PRO A 156 3.45 -19.89 -1.99
N GLY A 157 4.54 -20.37 -2.62
CA GLY A 157 4.52 -21.21 -3.81
C GLY A 157 4.44 -20.46 -5.14
N HIS A 158 4.32 -19.16 -5.15
CA HIS A 158 4.29 -18.33 -6.37
C HIS A 158 5.49 -17.38 -6.40
N MET A 159 6.42 -17.63 -7.32
CA MET A 159 7.56 -16.74 -7.54
C MET A 159 7.17 -15.61 -8.48
N MET A 160 7.49 -14.40 -8.10
CA MET A 160 7.19 -13.18 -8.84
C MET A 160 8.41 -12.29 -8.88
N ARG A 161 8.70 -11.71 -10.05
CA ARG A 161 9.78 -10.75 -10.17
C ARG A 161 9.33 -9.37 -9.74
N CYS A 162 10.01 -8.80 -8.74
CA CYS A 162 9.65 -7.54 -8.12
C CYS A 162 10.78 -6.53 -8.15
N ASN A 163 10.41 -5.27 -8.14
CA ASN A 163 11.30 -4.16 -7.83
C ASN A 163 11.35 -3.94 -6.32
N ASP A 164 12.55 -3.90 -5.75
CA ASP A 164 12.77 -3.44 -4.37
C ASP A 164 12.96 -1.92 -4.39
N TRP A 165 11.90 -1.21 -4.07
CA TRP A 165 11.91 0.23 -3.88
C TRP A 165 12.16 0.58 -2.42
N ARG A 166 13.14 1.46 -2.15
CA ARG A 166 13.53 1.87 -0.80
C ARG A 166 13.44 3.38 -0.62
N LEU A 167 12.91 3.81 0.52
CA LEU A 167 12.90 5.21 0.94
C LEU A 167 13.58 5.35 2.32
N ASP A 168 14.49 6.31 2.46
CA ASP A 168 15.04 6.71 3.75
C ASP A 168 14.06 7.65 4.46
N LEU A 169 13.48 7.17 5.55
CA LEU A 169 12.51 7.94 6.35
C LEU A 169 13.16 9.08 7.14
N ARG A 170 14.48 9.07 7.30
CA ARG A 170 15.24 10.14 7.99
C ARG A 170 15.73 11.22 7.03
N ALA A 171 15.71 10.95 5.72
CA ALA A 171 16.08 11.94 4.74
C ALA A 171 15.08 13.10 4.74
N PRO A 172 15.54 14.34 4.52
CA PRO A 172 14.65 15.49 4.37
C PRO A 172 13.64 15.22 3.24
N VAL A 173 12.39 15.61 3.45
CA VAL A 173 11.38 15.57 2.38
C VAL A 173 11.75 16.66 1.38
N GLU A 174 12.32 16.27 0.23
CA GLU A 174 12.46 17.22 -0.87
C GLU A 174 11.06 17.65 -1.28
N LYS A 175 10.73 18.93 -1.02
CA LYS A 175 9.50 19.51 -1.55
C LYS A 175 9.58 19.39 -3.07
N ALA A 176 8.68 18.59 -3.66
CA ALA A 176 8.56 18.50 -5.10
C ALA A 176 8.58 19.94 -5.67
N ARG A 177 9.58 20.24 -6.49
CA ARG A 177 9.61 21.49 -7.23
C ARG A 177 8.34 21.54 -8.08
N ARG A 178 7.53 22.57 -7.83
CA ARG A 178 6.30 22.87 -8.59
C ARG A 178 6.61 23.11 -10.05
#